data_0de77c18a7cae69f3fa5a6023397b77a
#
_entry.id   0de77c18a7cae69f3fa5a6023397b77a
#
_cell.length_a   1.000
_cell.length_b   1.000
_cell.length_c   1.000
_cell.angle_alpha   90.00
_cell.angle_beta   90.00
_cell.angle_gamma   90.00
#
_symmetry.space_group_name_H-M   'P 1'
#
loop_
_entity.id
_entity.type
_entity.pdbx_description
1 polymer ?
#
loop_
_entity_poly.entity_id
_entity_poly.type
_entity_poly.pdbx_seq_one_letter_code
_entity_poly.pdbx_strand_id
1 'polypeptide(L)'
;MIYQADTLQVKEIQDGIAELSFCSPKSVNKLDLATLESLDKALDALTSHQGLKGLMLTSDKDAFIVGADITEFLGLFAKTDAELDQWLQFANSIFNKLEDLPVPTISVLKGHTLGGGCECVLATDMRIGDKTTSIGLPETKLGIMPGFGGCVRLPRVIGADNAMEIITQGKACRADEA
;
A
#
# COMPACT_ATOMS: atom_id res chain seq x y z
N MET A 1 5.87 4.65 -21.11
CA MET A 1 5.59 3.51 -20.23
C MET A 1 6.89 3.14 -19.56
N ILE A 2 6.95 3.14 -18.23
CA ILE A 2 8.13 2.78 -17.43
C ILE A 2 8.07 1.30 -17.03
N TYR A 3 6.90 0.86 -16.57
CA TYR A 3 6.64 -0.54 -16.20
C TYR A 3 5.19 -0.92 -16.47
N GLN A 4 4.92 -2.19 -16.75
CA GLN A 4 3.57 -2.72 -16.96
C GLN A 4 3.48 -4.18 -16.51
N ALA A 5 2.45 -4.48 -15.72
CA ALA A 5 2.04 -5.81 -15.31
C ALA A 5 0.50 -5.89 -15.31
N ASP A 6 -0.05 -7.06 -15.03
CA ASP A 6 -1.51 -7.26 -15.00
C ASP A 6 -2.20 -6.50 -13.87
N THR A 7 -1.50 -6.28 -12.74
CA THR A 7 -2.08 -5.68 -11.53
C THR A 7 -1.73 -4.21 -11.32
N LEU A 8 -0.70 -3.71 -12.00
CA LEU A 8 -0.30 -2.30 -11.94
C LEU A 8 0.50 -1.87 -13.17
N GLN A 9 0.50 -0.57 -13.43
CA GLN A 9 1.28 0.06 -14.47
C GLN A 9 1.95 1.34 -13.96
N VAL A 10 3.11 1.66 -14.55
CA VAL A 10 3.83 2.91 -14.29
C VAL A 10 4.06 3.63 -15.61
N LYS A 11 3.60 4.86 -15.68
CA LYS A 11 3.80 5.74 -16.85
C LYS A 11 4.27 7.11 -16.39
N GLU A 12 5.10 7.75 -17.19
CA GLU A 12 5.37 9.17 -17.05
C GLU A 12 4.16 9.95 -17.58
N ILE A 13 3.62 10.85 -16.76
CA ILE A 13 2.43 11.66 -17.10
C ILE A 13 2.79 13.11 -17.40
N GLN A 14 3.95 13.56 -16.91
CA GLN A 14 4.50 14.88 -17.13
C GLN A 14 6.03 14.81 -16.95
N ASP A 15 6.79 15.76 -17.39
CA ASP A 15 8.25 15.80 -17.35
C ASP A 15 8.81 15.41 -15.96
N GLY A 16 9.25 14.17 -15.83
CA GLY A 16 9.78 13.57 -14.61
C GLY A 16 8.74 13.16 -13.56
N ILE A 17 7.45 13.34 -13.79
CA ILE A 17 6.40 12.87 -12.88
C ILE A 17 5.83 11.54 -13.37
N ALA A 18 5.98 10.51 -12.57
CA ALA A 18 5.43 9.18 -12.85
C ALA A 18 4.12 8.96 -12.09
N GLU A 19 3.20 8.23 -12.72
CA GLU A 19 2.02 7.67 -12.10
C GLU A 19 2.15 6.14 -12.03
N LEU A 20 2.07 5.59 -10.81
CA LEU A 20 1.86 4.17 -10.56
C LEU A 20 0.38 3.96 -10.27
N SER A 21 -0.30 3.26 -11.18
CA SER A 21 -1.72 2.97 -11.04
C SER A 21 -1.95 1.49 -10.79
N PHE A 22 -2.63 1.17 -9.67
CA PHE A 22 -3.13 -0.18 -9.41
C PHE A 22 -4.35 -0.45 -10.31
N CYS A 23 -4.27 -1.50 -11.12
CA CYS A 23 -5.23 -1.79 -12.19
C CYS A 23 -5.53 -3.29 -12.32
N SER A 24 -5.70 -4.00 -11.19
CA SER A 24 -6.02 -5.43 -11.18
C SER A 24 -7.15 -5.76 -12.19
N PRO A 25 -7.05 -6.87 -12.94
CA PRO A 25 -8.15 -7.32 -13.79
C PRO A 25 -9.39 -7.77 -13.00
N LYS A 26 -9.27 -7.95 -11.66
CA LYS A 26 -10.38 -8.24 -10.75
C LYS A 26 -11.19 -6.97 -10.46
N SER A 27 -12.33 -7.13 -9.80
CA SER A 27 -13.24 -6.01 -9.45
C SER A 27 -12.64 -4.98 -8.50
N VAL A 28 -11.66 -5.38 -7.68
CA VAL A 28 -10.96 -4.54 -6.72
C VAL A 28 -9.46 -4.81 -6.75
N ASN A 29 -8.67 -3.83 -6.36
CA ASN A 29 -7.24 -4.01 -6.11
C ASN A 29 -7.02 -4.64 -4.74
N LYS A 30 -6.15 -5.66 -4.68
CA LYS A 30 -5.68 -6.32 -3.48
C LYS A 30 -4.17 -6.44 -3.52
N LEU A 31 -3.54 -6.57 -2.37
CA LEU A 31 -2.13 -6.93 -2.25
C LEU A 31 -2.02 -8.47 -2.15
N ASP A 32 -2.14 -9.14 -3.28
CA ASP A 32 -1.74 -10.53 -3.45
C ASP A 32 -0.25 -10.62 -3.82
N LEU A 33 0.31 -11.82 -3.80
CA LEU A 33 1.74 -12.02 -4.10
C LEU A 33 2.12 -11.44 -5.48
N ALA A 34 1.28 -11.64 -6.49
CA ALA A 34 1.52 -11.13 -7.84
C ALA A 34 1.58 -9.59 -7.88
N THR A 35 0.74 -8.91 -7.09
CA THR A 35 0.74 -7.45 -6.97
C THR A 35 1.98 -6.96 -6.22
N LEU A 36 2.39 -7.65 -5.14
CA LEU A 36 3.60 -7.31 -4.40
C LEU A 36 4.86 -7.48 -5.26
N GLU A 37 4.99 -8.60 -5.99
CA GLU A 37 6.11 -8.82 -6.93
C GLU A 37 6.13 -7.78 -8.06
N SER A 38 4.95 -7.40 -8.55
CA SER A 38 4.83 -6.37 -9.58
C SER A 38 5.23 -5.00 -9.06
N LEU A 39 4.84 -4.68 -7.81
CA LEU A 39 5.22 -3.43 -7.14
C LEU A 39 6.73 -3.37 -6.91
N ASP A 40 7.34 -4.46 -6.47
CA ASP A 40 8.80 -4.55 -6.29
C ASP A 40 9.54 -4.18 -7.58
N LYS A 41 9.19 -4.85 -8.69
CA LYS A 41 9.79 -4.59 -10.01
C LYS A 41 9.51 -3.17 -10.53
N ALA A 42 8.32 -2.64 -10.26
CA ALA A 42 7.96 -1.28 -10.64
C ALA A 42 8.82 -0.24 -9.90
N LEU A 43 9.07 -0.46 -8.61
CA LEU A 43 9.95 0.41 -7.80
C LEU A 43 11.41 0.33 -8.26
N ASP A 44 11.91 -0.85 -8.66
CA ASP A 44 13.23 -0.98 -9.26
C ASP A 44 13.35 -0.21 -10.59
N ALA A 45 12.30 -0.30 -11.43
CA ALA A 45 12.25 0.45 -12.68
C ALA A 45 12.21 1.96 -12.43
N LEU A 46 11.44 2.42 -11.43
CA LEU A 46 11.38 3.83 -11.03
C LEU A 46 12.72 4.34 -10.49
N THR A 47 13.37 3.57 -9.61
CA THR A 47 14.69 3.92 -9.06
C THR A 47 15.74 4.07 -10.15
N SER A 48 15.63 3.26 -11.22
CA SER A 48 16.54 3.29 -12.37
C SER A 48 16.15 4.34 -13.43
N HIS A 49 14.97 4.95 -13.32
CA HIS A 49 14.45 5.89 -14.31
C HIS A 49 15.11 7.26 -14.19
N GLN A 50 15.91 7.62 -15.19
CA GLN A 50 16.59 8.92 -15.20
C GLN A 50 15.59 10.07 -15.35
N GLY A 51 15.78 11.09 -14.53
CA GLY A 51 14.95 12.29 -14.57
C GLY A 51 13.64 12.19 -13.79
N LEU A 52 13.44 11.12 -13.01
CA LEU A 52 12.30 11.04 -12.08
C LEU A 52 12.37 12.19 -11.07
N LYS A 53 11.27 12.92 -10.91
CA LYS A 53 11.12 14.08 -10.01
C LYS A 53 10.02 13.89 -8.97
N GLY A 54 9.11 12.94 -9.19
CA GLY A 54 8.02 12.63 -8.27
C GLY A 54 7.20 11.43 -8.71
N LEU A 55 6.55 10.80 -7.75
CA LEU A 55 5.70 9.63 -7.95
C LEU A 55 4.30 9.87 -7.40
N MET A 56 3.29 9.59 -8.20
CA MET A 56 1.90 9.56 -7.79
C MET A 56 1.37 8.13 -7.80
N LEU A 57 0.79 7.67 -6.68
CA LEU A 57 0.10 6.39 -6.58
C LEU A 57 -1.40 6.61 -6.76
N THR A 58 -2.02 5.84 -7.67
CA THR A 58 -3.44 5.93 -7.99
C THR A 58 -4.08 4.53 -8.09
N SER A 59 -5.38 4.50 -8.26
CA SER A 59 -6.17 3.30 -8.55
C SER A 59 -7.14 3.57 -9.70
N ASP A 60 -7.29 2.61 -10.60
CA ASP A 60 -8.31 2.63 -11.66
C ASP A 60 -9.70 2.17 -11.18
N LYS A 61 -9.81 1.66 -9.93
CA LYS A 61 -11.04 1.18 -9.30
C LYS A 61 -11.69 2.25 -8.41
N ASP A 62 -12.94 2.02 -8.02
CA ASP A 62 -13.66 2.87 -7.07
C ASP A 62 -13.08 2.80 -5.63
N ALA A 63 -12.41 1.70 -5.30
CA ALA A 63 -11.61 1.56 -4.10
C ALA A 63 -10.12 1.63 -4.44
N PHE A 64 -9.30 2.20 -3.55
CA PHE A 64 -7.87 2.29 -3.78
C PHE A 64 -7.23 0.88 -3.69
N ILE A 65 -7.17 0.28 -2.49
CA ILE A 65 -6.76 -1.10 -2.23
C ILE A 65 -7.53 -1.59 -0.99
N VAL A 66 -8.21 -2.72 -1.10
CA VAL A 66 -9.08 -3.23 -0.02
C VAL A 66 -8.37 -4.15 0.99
N GLY A 67 -7.05 -4.23 0.94
CA GLY A 67 -6.22 -5.05 1.82
C GLY A 67 -5.50 -6.18 1.10
N ALA A 68 -4.91 -7.09 1.89
CA ALA A 68 -4.29 -8.32 1.38
C ALA A 68 -5.36 -9.31 0.86
N ASP A 69 -4.95 -10.24 0.01
CA ASP A 69 -5.85 -11.33 -0.37
C ASP A 69 -5.98 -12.34 0.79
N ILE A 70 -7.15 -12.35 1.43
CA ILE A 70 -7.42 -13.20 2.61
C ILE A 70 -7.23 -14.69 2.29
N THR A 71 -7.49 -15.13 1.06
CA THR A 71 -7.35 -16.54 0.68
C THR A 71 -5.89 -16.96 0.59
N GLU A 72 -5.01 -16.12 0.08
CA GLU A 72 -3.56 -16.33 0.11
C GLU A 72 -3.04 -16.25 1.56
N PHE A 73 -3.56 -15.28 2.32
CA PHE A 73 -3.15 -15.07 3.71
C PHE A 73 -3.49 -16.28 4.61
N LEU A 74 -4.67 -16.91 4.42
CA LEU A 74 -5.02 -18.12 5.15
C LEU A 74 -4.05 -19.28 4.86
N GLY A 75 -3.50 -19.34 3.65
CA GLY A 75 -2.46 -20.30 3.28
C GLY A 75 -1.14 -20.11 4.03
N LEU A 76 -0.85 -18.89 4.50
CA LEU A 76 0.36 -18.61 5.27
C LEU A 76 0.34 -19.19 6.67
N PHE A 77 -0.85 -19.32 7.30
CA PHE A 77 -0.96 -19.93 8.63
C PHE A 77 -0.64 -21.44 8.64
N ALA A 78 -0.61 -22.08 7.47
CA ALA A 78 -0.17 -23.48 7.33
C ALA A 78 1.36 -23.60 7.14
N LYS A 79 2.08 -22.47 7.01
CA LYS A 79 3.52 -22.45 6.81
C LYS A 79 4.27 -22.45 8.13
N THR A 80 5.57 -22.70 8.06
CA THR A 80 6.48 -22.59 9.20
C THR A 80 6.71 -21.12 9.57
N ASP A 81 7.09 -20.85 10.82
CA ASP A 81 7.43 -19.50 11.29
C ASP A 81 8.50 -18.84 10.40
N ALA A 82 9.50 -19.61 9.97
CA ALA A 82 10.56 -19.10 9.09
C ALA A 82 10.05 -18.68 7.70
N GLU A 83 9.11 -19.42 7.11
CA GLU A 83 8.50 -19.03 5.84
C GLU A 83 7.58 -17.81 5.98
N LEU A 84 6.88 -17.70 7.12
CA LEU A 84 6.08 -16.52 7.43
C LEU A 84 6.95 -15.29 7.62
N ASP A 85 8.05 -15.41 8.36
CA ASP A 85 9.02 -14.32 8.53
C ASP A 85 9.60 -13.85 7.20
N GLN A 86 9.99 -14.78 6.32
CA GLN A 86 10.50 -14.44 4.99
C GLN A 86 9.46 -13.68 4.16
N TRP A 87 8.20 -14.10 4.21
CA TRP A 87 7.12 -13.43 3.49
C TRP A 87 6.87 -12.02 4.03
N LEU A 88 6.83 -11.85 5.35
CA LEU A 88 6.68 -10.53 5.99
C LEU A 88 7.87 -9.62 5.68
N GLN A 89 9.09 -10.14 5.72
CA GLN A 89 10.29 -9.39 5.34
C GLN A 89 10.25 -8.94 3.88
N PHE A 90 9.82 -9.81 2.98
CA PHE A 90 9.65 -9.48 1.56
C PHE A 90 8.64 -8.34 1.39
N ALA A 91 7.43 -8.45 1.95
CA ALA A 91 6.42 -7.40 1.83
C ALA A 91 6.87 -6.06 2.45
N ASN A 92 7.49 -6.12 3.64
CA ASN A 92 8.03 -4.91 4.28
C ASN A 92 9.18 -4.28 3.49
N SER A 93 10.04 -5.09 2.85
CA SER A 93 11.13 -4.57 2.02
C SER A 93 10.62 -3.76 0.83
N ILE A 94 9.50 -4.15 0.24
CA ILE A 94 8.86 -3.43 -0.86
C ILE A 94 8.36 -2.05 -0.38
N PHE A 95 7.69 -2.00 0.77
CA PHE A 95 7.21 -0.72 1.30
C PHE A 95 8.34 0.16 1.82
N ASN A 96 9.44 -0.41 2.34
CA ASN A 96 10.64 0.35 2.64
C ASN A 96 11.26 0.93 1.35
N LYS A 97 11.31 0.15 0.26
CA LYS A 97 11.79 0.63 -1.05
C LYS A 97 10.93 1.79 -1.58
N LEU A 98 9.61 1.76 -1.35
CA LEU A 98 8.71 2.87 -1.69
C LEU A 98 9.01 4.11 -0.82
N GLU A 99 9.18 3.93 0.50
CA GLU A 99 9.48 5.00 1.47
C GLU A 99 10.85 5.64 1.19
N ASP A 100 11.83 4.85 0.71
CA ASP A 100 13.19 5.30 0.43
C ASP A 100 13.39 5.87 -0.99
N LEU A 101 12.33 6.00 -1.80
CA LEU A 101 12.46 6.62 -3.13
C LEU A 101 13.01 8.06 -2.99
N PRO A 102 14.03 8.42 -3.79
CA PRO A 102 14.70 9.72 -3.66
C PRO A 102 13.92 10.89 -4.28
N VAL A 103 12.61 10.78 -4.38
CA VAL A 103 11.70 11.78 -4.95
C VAL A 103 10.43 11.87 -4.13
N PRO A 104 9.75 13.02 -4.08
CA PRO A 104 8.45 13.13 -3.41
C PRO A 104 7.43 12.13 -3.95
N THR A 105 6.70 11.50 -3.03
CA THR A 105 5.67 10.51 -3.32
C THR A 105 4.32 10.95 -2.78
N ILE A 106 3.25 10.79 -3.56
CA ILE A 106 1.90 11.14 -3.16
C ILE A 106 0.91 10.03 -3.52
N SER A 107 0.08 9.63 -2.56
CA SER A 107 -1.05 8.71 -2.80
C SER A 107 -2.34 9.50 -2.97
N VAL A 108 -3.05 9.26 -4.08
CA VAL A 108 -4.35 9.86 -4.39
C VAL A 108 -5.44 8.83 -4.12
N LEU A 109 -6.15 9.00 -3.02
CA LEU A 109 -7.04 8.01 -2.44
C LEU A 109 -8.50 8.26 -2.83
N LYS A 110 -9.24 7.18 -3.03
CA LYS A 110 -10.70 7.16 -3.18
C LYS A 110 -11.25 5.84 -2.64
N GLY A 111 -12.48 5.88 -2.14
CA GLY A 111 -13.11 4.70 -1.57
C GLY A 111 -12.26 4.05 -0.48
N HIS A 112 -12.23 2.74 -0.46
CA HIS A 112 -11.56 1.97 0.59
C HIS A 112 -10.04 1.87 0.37
N THR A 113 -9.28 2.21 1.41
CA THR A 113 -7.83 2.06 1.53
C THR A 113 -7.55 1.35 2.86
N LEU A 114 -7.64 0.02 2.89
CA LEU A 114 -7.69 -0.76 4.11
C LEU A 114 -6.55 -1.76 4.24
N GLY A 115 -6.15 -2.06 5.47
CA GLY A 115 -5.15 -3.06 5.78
C GLY A 115 -3.83 -2.81 5.05
N GLY A 116 -3.31 -3.79 4.35
CA GLY A 116 -2.10 -3.64 3.54
C GLY A 116 -2.16 -2.46 2.55
N GLY A 117 -3.36 -2.07 2.07
CA GLY A 117 -3.54 -0.86 1.26
C GLY A 117 -3.26 0.42 2.06
N CYS A 118 -3.72 0.48 3.32
CA CYS A 118 -3.36 1.55 4.24
C CYS A 118 -1.85 1.53 4.53
N GLU A 119 -1.26 0.37 4.77
CA GLU A 119 0.17 0.22 5.03
C GLU A 119 1.04 0.68 3.85
N CYS A 120 0.58 0.38 2.62
CA CYS A 120 1.24 0.84 1.39
C CYS A 120 1.26 2.38 1.30
N VAL A 121 0.13 3.05 1.51
CA VAL A 121 0.07 4.51 1.39
C VAL A 121 0.71 5.24 2.58
N LEU A 122 0.87 4.58 3.72
CA LEU A 122 1.67 5.10 4.83
C LEU A 122 3.16 5.18 4.50
N ALA A 123 3.63 4.43 3.50
CA ALA A 123 5.00 4.49 2.98
C ALA A 123 5.21 5.63 1.96
N THR A 124 4.20 6.41 1.61
CA THR A 124 4.36 7.63 0.78
C THR A 124 4.46 8.88 1.66
N ASP A 125 5.08 9.95 1.13
CA ASP A 125 5.24 11.22 1.87
C ASP A 125 3.91 11.90 2.13
N MET A 126 3.01 11.92 1.13
CA MET A 126 1.73 12.62 1.20
C MET A 126 0.56 11.72 0.79
N ARG A 127 -0.59 11.99 1.37
CA ARG A 127 -1.87 11.34 1.06
C ARG A 127 -2.93 12.40 0.85
N ILE A 128 -3.65 12.32 -0.28
CA ILE A 128 -4.82 13.16 -0.57
C ILE A 128 -5.99 12.21 -0.81
N GLY A 129 -7.06 12.40 -0.09
CA GLY A 129 -8.30 11.63 -0.24
C GLY A 129 -9.46 12.48 -0.71
N ASP A 130 -10.34 11.93 -1.52
CA ASP A 130 -11.64 12.51 -1.79
C ASP A 130 -12.64 12.19 -0.65
N LYS A 131 -13.83 12.75 -0.71
CA LYS A 131 -14.90 12.56 0.30
C LYS A 131 -15.38 11.10 0.44
N THR A 132 -15.04 10.23 -0.50
CA THR A 132 -15.43 8.80 -0.45
C THR A 132 -14.38 7.97 0.29
N THR A 133 -13.21 8.54 0.57
CA THR A 133 -12.08 7.86 1.18
C THR A 133 -12.44 7.32 2.57
N SER A 134 -12.08 6.05 2.77
CA SER A 134 -12.10 5.37 4.07
C SER A 134 -10.77 4.64 4.24
N ILE A 135 -9.96 5.06 5.20
CA ILE A 135 -8.61 4.54 5.43
C ILE A 135 -8.49 3.94 6.82
N GLY A 136 -7.81 2.81 6.97
CA GLY A 136 -7.61 2.18 8.28
C GLY A 136 -7.02 0.79 8.25
N LEU A 137 -6.83 0.25 9.46
CA LEU A 137 -6.17 -1.02 9.72
C LEU A 137 -7.14 -2.00 10.42
N PRO A 138 -7.96 -2.75 9.67
CA PRO A 138 -8.99 -3.63 10.25
C PRO A 138 -8.48 -5.00 10.71
N GLU A 139 -7.18 -5.24 10.70
CA GLU A 139 -6.52 -6.55 10.92
C GLU A 139 -6.95 -7.21 12.22
N THR A 140 -7.12 -6.46 13.31
CA THR A 140 -7.53 -6.99 14.62
C THR A 140 -8.91 -7.64 14.61
N LYS A 141 -9.80 -7.25 13.68
CA LYS A 141 -11.09 -7.93 13.47
C LYS A 141 -10.94 -9.34 12.89
N LEU A 142 -9.77 -9.66 12.36
CA LEU A 142 -9.41 -10.98 11.85
C LEU A 142 -8.50 -11.74 12.83
N GLY A 143 -8.25 -11.19 14.04
CA GLY A 143 -7.37 -11.80 15.04
C GLY A 143 -5.88 -11.69 14.71
N ILE A 144 -5.49 -10.80 13.83
CA ILE A 144 -4.10 -10.52 13.44
C ILE A 144 -3.77 -9.05 13.70
N MET A 145 -2.52 -8.67 13.49
CA MET A 145 -2.07 -7.28 13.55
C MET A 145 -1.52 -6.83 12.19
N PRO A 146 -1.47 -5.50 11.92
CA PRO A 146 -0.88 -4.96 10.70
C PRO A 146 0.58 -5.41 10.55
N GLY A 147 0.86 -6.26 9.56
CA GLY A 147 2.15 -6.94 9.38
C GLY A 147 3.09 -6.26 8.37
N PHE A 148 2.58 -5.33 7.54
CA PHE A 148 3.36 -4.67 6.50
C PHE A 148 3.86 -3.29 6.91
N GLY A 149 4.04 -3.09 8.22
CA GLY A 149 4.62 -1.89 8.79
C GLY A 149 3.60 -0.86 9.31
N GLY A 150 2.29 -1.17 9.30
CA GLY A 150 1.25 -0.29 9.82
C GLY A 150 1.44 0.08 11.29
N CYS A 151 1.82 -0.89 12.13
CA CYS A 151 2.13 -0.65 13.54
C CYS A 151 3.34 0.26 13.77
N VAL A 152 4.18 0.46 12.77
CA VAL A 152 5.37 1.32 12.83
C VAL A 152 5.11 2.68 12.18
N ARG A 153 4.53 2.68 10.97
CA ARG A 153 4.32 3.91 10.18
C ARG A 153 3.17 4.75 10.69
N LEU A 154 2.03 4.12 11.05
CA LEU A 154 0.87 4.89 11.51
C LEU A 154 1.19 5.77 12.73
N PRO A 155 1.86 5.29 13.81
CA PRO A 155 2.23 6.14 14.94
C PRO A 155 3.14 7.32 14.58
N ARG A 156 3.97 7.18 13.54
CA ARG A 156 4.82 8.27 13.05
C ARG A 156 4.03 9.36 12.35
N VAL A 157 2.90 9.01 11.74
CA VAL A 157 2.06 9.92 10.95
C VAL A 157 1.04 10.66 11.82
N ILE A 158 0.36 9.94 12.74
CA ILE A 158 -0.78 10.49 13.51
C ILE A 158 -0.57 10.51 15.04
N GLY A 159 0.62 10.13 15.51
CA GLY A 159 0.93 10.00 16.93
C GLY A 159 0.48 8.66 17.52
N ALA A 160 1.12 8.28 18.64
CA ALA A 160 0.96 6.94 19.21
C ALA A 160 -0.46 6.68 19.74
N ASP A 161 -1.09 7.66 20.37
CA ASP A 161 -2.41 7.49 21.01
C ASP A 161 -3.50 7.25 19.95
N ASN A 162 -3.53 8.05 18.89
CA ASN A 162 -4.48 7.88 17.78
C ASN A 162 -4.22 6.56 17.03
N ALA A 163 -2.96 6.22 16.81
CA ALA A 163 -2.60 4.97 16.14
C ALA A 163 -3.00 3.74 16.98
N MET A 164 -2.81 3.79 18.30
CA MET A 164 -3.24 2.74 19.22
C MET A 164 -4.74 2.50 19.12
N GLU A 165 -5.55 3.56 19.11
CA GLU A 165 -7.00 3.45 18.97
C GLU A 165 -7.39 2.79 17.63
N ILE A 166 -6.84 3.28 16.51
CA ILE A 166 -7.16 2.75 15.17
C ILE A 166 -6.77 1.28 15.05
N ILE A 167 -5.55 0.92 15.46
CA ILE A 167 -5.02 -0.44 15.33
C ILE A 167 -5.80 -1.40 16.22
N THR A 168 -5.99 -1.08 17.51
CA THR A 168 -6.62 -2.00 18.46
C THR A 168 -8.11 -2.21 18.22
N GLN A 169 -8.82 -1.18 17.74
CA GLN A 169 -10.22 -1.28 17.39
C GLN A 169 -10.47 -1.81 15.97
N GLY A 170 -9.42 -1.93 15.14
CA GLY A 170 -9.58 -2.24 13.72
C GLY A 170 -10.42 -1.20 13.00
N LYS A 171 -10.26 0.07 13.37
CA LYS A 171 -11.08 1.18 12.87
C LYS A 171 -10.63 1.62 11.49
N ALA A 172 -11.58 2.04 10.68
CA ALA A 172 -11.32 2.84 9.48
C ALA A 172 -11.88 4.25 9.69
N CYS A 173 -11.08 5.26 9.38
CA CYS A 173 -11.45 6.67 9.42
C CYS A 173 -12.00 7.10 8.06
N ARG A 174 -13.02 7.93 8.06
CA ARG A 174 -13.55 8.59 6.86
C ARG A 174 -12.72 9.83 6.55
N ALA A 175 -12.85 10.36 5.34
CA ALA A 175 -12.09 11.53 4.87
C ALA A 175 -12.24 12.78 5.75
N ASP A 176 -13.35 12.91 6.47
CA ASP A 176 -13.62 14.03 7.38
C ASP A 176 -13.05 13.80 8.80
N GLU A 177 -12.56 12.59 9.09
CA GLU A 177 -11.95 12.20 10.37
C GLU A 177 -10.42 12.03 10.26
N ALA A 178 -9.88 11.90 9.03
CA ALA A 178 -8.50 11.51 8.75
C ALA A 178 -7.52 12.70 8.66
#